data_596cc8894839065bf9b3fa60363ba163
#
_entry.id   596cc8894839065bf9b3fa60363ba163
#
_cell.length_a   1.000
_cell.length_b   1.000
_cell.length_c   1.000
_cell.angle_alpha   90.00
_cell.angle_beta   90.00
_cell.angle_gamma   90.00
#
_symmetry.space_group_name_H-M   'P 1'
#
loop_
_entity.id
_entity.type
_entity.pdbx_description
1 polymer ?
#
loop_
_entity_poly.entity_id
_entity_poly.type
_entity_poly.pdbx_seq_one_letter_code
_entity_poly.pdbx_strand_id
1 'polypeptide(L)'
;MVETYIATEVTAELREAMDRLVPQLSKSNPPPTDEALQEMIDSDASILFMARDETGILGTLTLIVFRIPTGIRAWIEDVIVDETARGKGVGRIINEAAIDHAFAHGAITVDLTSRPSREAANRLNQRIGFVPRDTNVYRFSPPEQQDS
;
A
#
# COMPACT_ATOMS: atom_id res chain seq x y z
N MET A 1 -3.09 -12.01 17.34
CA MET A 1 -2.65 -12.47 16.02
C MET A 1 -3.01 -11.43 14.98
N VAL A 2 -2.09 -11.14 14.07
CA VAL A 2 -2.33 -10.15 13.02
C VAL A 2 -3.25 -10.72 11.95
N GLU A 3 -4.30 -9.98 11.61
CA GLU A 3 -5.25 -10.33 10.56
C GLU A 3 -5.33 -9.22 9.54
N THR A 4 -5.63 -9.56 8.29
CA THR A 4 -5.83 -8.59 7.23
C THR A 4 -7.29 -8.58 6.79
N TYR A 5 -7.75 -7.40 6.34
CA TYR A 5 -9.07 -7.26 5.74
C TYR A 5 -9.05 -6.15 4.71
N ILE A 6 -10.06 -6.15 3.85
CA ILE A 6 -10.25 -5.09 2.86
C ILE A 6 -11.27 -4.11 3.43
N ALA A 7 -10.92 -2.83 3.46
CA ALA A 7 -11.85 -1.81 3.93
C ALA A 7 -13.01 -1.65 2.94
N THR A 8 -14.24 -1.73 3.45
CA THR A 8 -15.46 -1.61 2.65
C THR A 8 -16.30 -0.39 3.00
N GLU A 9 -15.93 0.32 4.06
CA GLU A 9 -16.64 1.54 4.49
C GLU A 9 -15.70 2.44 5.28
N VAL A 10 -16.01 3.72 5.32
CA VAL A 10 -15.25 4.69 6.11
C VAL A 10 -15.79 4.69 7.54
N THR A 11 -15.00 4.11 8.45
CA THR A 11 -15.33 4.07 9.87
C THR A 11 -14.48 5.09 10.62
N ALA A 12 -14.87 5.42 11.86
CA ALA A 12 -14.05 6.27 12.73
C ALA A 12 -12.69 5.61 13.00
N GLU A 13 -12.64 4.28 13.14
CA GLU A 13 -11.40 3.56 13.33
C GLU A 13 -10.48 3.69 12.12
N LEU A 14 -11.02 3.58 10.91
CA LEU A 14 -10.25 3.73 9.68
C LEU A 14 -9.68 5.14 9.57
N ARG A 15 -10.51 6.17 9.84
CA ARG A 15 -10.06 7.55 9.78
C ARG A 15 -8.94 7.81 10.79
N GLU A 16 -9.10 7.35 12.03
CA GLU A 16 -8.07 7.52 13.05
C GLU A 16 -6.77 6.83 12.63
N ALA A 17 -6.88 5.62 12.08
CA ALA A 17 -5.71 4.88 11.62
C ALA A 17 -4.97 5.64 10.52
N MET A 18 -5.69 6.20 9.54
CA MET A 18 -5.06 6.99 8.47
C MET A 18 -4.39 8.24 9.00
N ASP A 19 -5.04 8.94 9.95
CA ASP A 19 -4.46 10.13 10.57
C ASP A 19 -3.15 9.79 11.31
N ARG A 20 -3.04 8.60 11.86
CA ARG A 20 -1.86 8.14 12.58
C ARG A 20 -0.78 7.56 11.66
N LEU A 21 -1.18 6.80 10.64
CA LEU A 21 -0.24 6.06 9.78
C LEU A 21 0.36 6.93 8.67
N VAL A 22 -0.44 7.74 7.99
CA VAL A 22 0.04 8.51 6.83
C VAL A 22 1.22 9.40 7.17
N PRO A 23 1.26 10.13 8.32
CA PRO A 23 2.43 10.91 8.67
C PRO A 23 3.72 10.09 8.86
N GLN A 24 3.62 8.80 9.11
CA GLN A 24 4.77 7.92 9.24
C GLN A 24 5.39 7.59 7.87
N LEU A 25 4.62 7.74 6.80
CA LEU A 25 5.11 7.55 5.44
C LEU A 25 5.56 8.85 4.80
N SER A 26 4.74 9.89 4.92
CA SER A 26 4.98 11.17 4.25
C SER A 26 4.55 12.31 5.15
N LYS A 27 5.46 13.27 5.38
CA LYS A 27 5.15 14.46 6.16
C LYS A 27 4.63 15.60 5.28
N SER A 28 4.81 15.51 3.97
CA SER A 28 4.40 16.55 3.03
C SER A 28 2.97 16.37 2.52
N ASN A 29 2.41 15.18 2.65
CA ASN A 29 1.04 14.89 2.22
C ASN A 29 0.15 14.73 3.44
N PRO A 30 -0.99 15.44 3.51
CA PRO A 30 -1.92 15.27 4.61
C PRO A 30 -2.62 13.92 4.53
N PRO A 31 -3.13 13.39 5.66
CA PRO A 31 -3.99 12.21 5.61
C PRO A 31 -5.22 12.46 4.73
N PRO A 32 -5.76 11.40 4.11
CA PRO A 32 -6.94 11.57 3.25
C PRO A 32 -8.17 12.00 4.03
N THR A 33 -9.02 12.79 3.37
CA THR A 33 -10.33 13.15 3.91
C THR A 33 -11.27 11.95 3.85
N ASP A 34 -12.42 12.03 4.53
CA ASP A 34 -13.44 10.99 4.45
C ASP A 34 -13.91 10.79 3.01
N GLU A 35 -14.04 11.88 2.26
CA GLU A 35 -14.44 11.82 0.85
C GLU A 35 -13.40 11.10 0.00
N ALA A 36 -12.12 11.35 0.23
CA ALA A 36 -11.04 10.66 -0.48
C ALA A 36 -11.00 9.18 -0.13
N LEU A 37 -11.20 8.83 1.14
CA LEU A 37 -11.28 7.43 1.56
C LEU A 37 -12.47 6.71 0.93
N GLN A 38 -13.62 7.38 0.88
CA GLN A 38 -14.80 6.81 0.25
C GLN A 38 -14.59 6.60 -1.25
N GLU A 39 -13.92 7.55 -1.92
CA GLU A 39 -13.58 7.42 -3.33
C GLU A 39 -12.69 6.19 -3.57
N MET A 40 -11.71 5.94 -2.70
CA MET A 40 -10.88 4.74 -2.81
C MET A 40 -11.70 3.47 -2.62
N ILE A 41 -12.56 3.43 -1.62
CA ILE A 41 -13.38 2.26 -1.30
C ILE A 41 -14.36 1.96 -2.44
N ASP A 42 -14.90 2.99 -3.08
CA ASP A 42 -15.86 2.84 -4.17
C ASP A 42 -15.19 2.48 -5.50
N SER A 43 -13.87 2.63 -5.60
CA SER A 43 -13.14 2.34 -6.84
C SER A 43 -12.97 0.84 -7.04
N ASP A 44 -13.25 0.36 -8.23
CA ASP A 44 -13.00 -1.06 -8.58
C ASP A 44 -11.51 -1.36 -8.71
N ALA A 45 -10.70 -0.34 -9.02
CA ALA A 45 -9.26 -0.51 -9.24
C ALA A 45 -8.44 -0.43 -7.95
N SER A 46 -8.86 0.39 -6.99
CA SER A 46 -8.13 0.61 -5.74
C SER A 46 -8.73 -0.25 -4.63
N ILE A 47 -7.86 -1.01 -3.97
CA ILE A 47 -8.27 -1.92 -2.91
C ILE A 47 -7.43 -1.58 -1.68
N LEU A 48 -8.10 -1.18 -0.61
CA LEU A 48 -7.43 -0.75 0.61
C LEU A 48 -7.35 -1.91 1.60
N PHE A 49 -6.16 -2.45 1.76
CA PHE A 49 -5.89 -3.49 2.75
C PHE A 49 -5.52 -2.88 4.08
N MET A 50 -6.04 -3.46 5.13
CA MET A 50 -5.73 -3.10 6.52
C MET A 50 -5.22 -4.33 7.25
N ALA A 51 -4.30 -4.12 8.17
CA ALA A 51 -3.81 -5.16 9.09
C ALA A 51 -4.13 -4.74 10.51
N ARG A 52 -4.60 -5.67 11.31
CA ARG A 52 -4.97 -5.39 12.70
C ARG A 52 -4.68 -6.59 13.61
N ASP A 53 -4.57 -6.30 14.89
CA ASP A 53 -4.61 -7.32 15.92
C ASP A 53 -5.55 -6.84 17.04
N GLU A 54 -5.48 -7.48 18.20
CA GLU A 54 -6.34 -7.14 19.34
C GLU A 54 -6.12 -5.72 19.87
N THR A 55 -5.01 -5.06 19.52
CA THR A 55 -4.74 -3.68 19.91
C THR A 55 -5.30 -2.64 18.95
N GLY A 56 -5.71 -3.06 17.74
CA GLY A 56 -6.25 -2.16 16.72
C GLY A 56 -5.53 -2.29 15.39
N ILE A 57 -5.70 -1.27 14.55
CA ILE A 57 -5.09 -1.25 13.20
C ILE A 57 -3.59 -0.96 13.31
N LEU A 58 -2.79 -1.81 12.68
CA LEU A 58 -1.33 -1.77 12.72
C LEU A 58 -0.69 -1.39 11.39
N GLY A 59 -1.41 -1.45 10.30
CA GLY A 59 -0.84 -1.15 8.99
C GLY A 59 -1.87 -1.06 7.89
N THR A 60 -1.44 -0.54 6.76
CA THR A 60 -2.27 -0.39 5.57
C THR A 60 -1.44 -0.58 4.30
N LEU A 61 -2.10 -0.94 3.22
CA LEU A 61 -1.50 -1.12 1.92
C LEU A 61 -2.57 -0.86 0.86
N THR A 62 -2.25 -0.11 -0.19
CA THR A 62 -3.16 0.07 -1.31
C THR A 62 -2.71 -0.79 -2.47
N LEU A 63 -3.60 -1.67 -2.93
CA LEU A 63 -3.39 -2.49 -4.12
C LEU A 63 -4.21 -1.89 -5.27
N ILE A 64 -3.57 -1.72 -6.42
CA ILE A 64 -4.25 -1.27 -7.64
C ILE A 64 -4.24 -2.44 -8.63
N VAL A 65 -5.41 -2.81 -9.14
CA VAL A 65 -5.54 -3.85 -10.17
C VAL A 65 -6.16 -3.19 -11.39
N PHE A 66 -5.47 -3.27 -12.53
CA PHE A 66 -5.91 -2.57 -13.72
C PHE A 66 -5.62 -3.38 -14.98
N ARG A 67 -6.38 -3.10 -16.03
CA ARG A 67 -6.23 -3.77 -17.32
C ARG A 67 -5.50 -2.87 -18.30
N ILE A 68 -4.46 -3.44 -18.93
CA ILE A 68 -3.77 -2.84 -20.08
C ILE A 68 -3.81 -3.83 -21.23
N PRO A 69 -3.45 -3.43 -22.46
CA PRO A 69 -3.54 -4.35 -23.62
C PRO A 69 -2.84 -5.68 -23.44
N THR A 70 -1.74 -5.71 -22.69
CA THR A 70 -0.94 -6.93 -22.50
C THR A 70 -1.39 -7.80 -21.35
N GLY A 71 -2.41 -7.39 -20.59
CA GLY A 71 -2.95 -8.20 -19.52
C GLY A 71 -3.40 -7.39 -18.33
N ILE A 72 -3.81 -8.08 -17.28
CA ILE A 72 -4.15 -7.47 -16.01
C ILE A 72 -2.87 -7.35 -15.19
N ARG A 73 -2.64 -6.16 -14.65
CA ARG A 73 -1.47 -5.83 -13.83
C ARG A 73 -1.92 -5.37 -12.46
N ALA A 74 -1.04 -5.52 -11.49
CA ALA A 74 -1.28 -4.99 -10.15
C ALA A 74 -0.08 -4.17 -9.70
N TRP A 75 -0.36 -3.20 -8.83
CA TRP A 75 0.64 -2.28 -8.30
C TRP A 75 0.35 -2.06 -6.82
N ILE A 76 1.39 -2.06 -6.01
CA ILE A 76 1.27 -1.82 -4.57
C ILE A 76 1.80 -0.42 -4.27
N GLU A 77 1.00 0.36 -3.54
CA GLU A 77 1.33 1.73 -3.12
C GLU A 77 1.10 1.91 -1.63
N ASP A 78 1.84 2.85 -1.06
CA ASP A 78 1.65 3.36 0.30
C ASP A 78 1.52 2.25 1.34
N VAL A 79 2.52 1.38 1.40
CA VAL A 79 2.60 0.37 2.46
C VAL A 79 3.11 1.04 3.72
N ILE A 80 2.29 1.04 4.76
CA ILE A 80 2.62 1.66 6.04
C ILE A 80 2.40 0.64 7.14
N VAL A 81 3.45 0.39 7.93
CA VAL A 81 3.36 -0.41 9.14
C VAL A 81 3.64 0.54 10.31
N ASP A 82 2.72 0.58 11.27
CA ASP A 82 2.89 1.41 12.46
C ASP A 82 4.24 1.06 13.11
N GLU A 83 5.01 2.08 13.44
CA GLU A 83 6.33 1.87 14.04
C GLU A 83 6.25 1.11 15.38
N THR A 84 5.11 1.20 16.08
CA THR A 84 4.88 0.43 17.31
C THR A 84 4.68 -1.05 17.04
N ALA A 85 4.42 -1.43 15.80
CA ALA A 85 4.14 -2.82 15.40
C ALA A 85 5.33 -3.47 14.69
N ARG A 86 6.47 -2.80 14.62
CA ARG A 86 7.67 -3.38 14.00
C ARG A 86 8.08 -4.66 14.71
N GLY A 87 8.50 -5.65 13.93
CA GLY A 87 8.88 -6.94 14.46
C GLY A 87 7.74 -7.94 14.63
N LYS A 88 6.49 -7.54 14.34
CA LYS A 88 5.33 -8.43 14.40
C LYS A 88 5.00 -9.11 13.08
N GLY A 89 5.76 -8.85 12.02
CA GLY A 89 5.54 -9.47 10.71
C GLY A 89 4.39 -8.84 9.92
N VAL A 90 3.92 -7.66 10.29
CA VAL A 90 2.77 -7.00 9.66
C VAL A 90 3.03 -6.73 8.18
N GLY A 91 4.22 -6.21 7.85
CA GLY A 91 4.58 -5.90 6.46
C GLY A 91 4.52 -7.12 5.56
N ARG A 92 5.03 -8.24 6.02
CA ARG A 92 4.98 -9.49 5.25
C ARG A 92 3.54 -9.98 5.07
N ILE A 93 2.78 -10.00 6.16
CA ILE A 93 1.41 -10.52 6.14
C ILE A 93 0.54 -9.70 5.19
N ILE A 94 0.61 -8.37 5.26
CA ILE A 94 -0.24 -7.51 4.44
C ILE A 94 0.17 -7.55 2.96
N ASN A 95 1.48 -7.64 2.66
CA ASN A 95 1.95 -7.78 1.29
C ASN A 95 1.52 -9.12 0.71
N GLU A 96 1.64 -10.20 1.44
CA GLU A 96 1.23 -11.53 0.96
C GLU A 96 -0.28 -11.57 0.69
N ALA A 97 -1.09 -10.95 1.55
CA ALA A 97 -2.53 -10.86 1.32
C ALA A 97 -2.85 -10.11 0.04
N ALA A 98 -2.18 -8.99 -0.22
CA ALA A 98 -2.39 -8.21 -1.44
C ALA A 98 -1.95 -8.98 -2.69
N ILE A 99 -0.81 -9.66 -2.63
CA ILE A 99 -0.30 -10.46 -3.75
C ILE A 99 -1.28 -11.57 -4.09
N ASP A 100 -1.76 -12.31 -3.09
CA ASP A 100 -2.71 -13.40 -3.30
C ASP A 100 -4.01 -12.88 -3.92
N HIS A 101 -4.50 -11.74 -3.44
CA HIS A 101 -5.70 -11.12 -4.00
C HIS A 101 -5.50 -10.73 -5.47
N ALA A 102 -4.34 -10.13 -5.79
CA ALA A 102 -4.03 -9.71 -7.16
C ALA A 102 -4.05 -10.90 -8.11
N PHE A 103 -3.37 -11.98 -7.76
CA PHE A 103 -3.34 -13.17 -8.63
C PHE A 103 -4.69 -13.85 -8.71
N ALA A 104 -5.46 -13.88 -7.62
CA ALA A 104 -6.82 -14.42 -7.65
C ALA A 104 -7.74 -13.65 -8.58
N HIS A 105 -7.44 -12.37 -8.84
CA HIS A 105 -8.22 -11.50 -9.74
C HIS A 105 -7.58 -11.35 -11.12
N GLY A 106 -6.66 -12.24 -11.48
CA GLY A 106 -6.14 -12.34 -12.83
C GLY A 106 -4.90 -11.53 -13.13
N ALA A 107 -4.31 -10.84 -12.15
CA ALA A 107 -3.07 -10.12 -12.37
C ALA A 107 -1.96 -11.11 -12.74
N ILE A 108 -1.13 -10.73 -13.71
CA ILE A 108 0.00 -11.56 -14.14
C ILE A 108 1.31 -11.12 -13.48
N THR A 109 1.36 -9.89 -12.98
CA THR A 109 2.48 -9.36 -12.20
C THR A 109 1.98 -8.43 -11.12
N VAL A 110 2.77 -8.29 -10.06
CA VAL A 110 2.56 -7.29 -9.02
C VAL A 110 3.85 -6.50 -8.87
N ASP A 111 3.80 -5.21 -9.11
CA ASP A 111 4.95 -4.34 -9.02
C ASP A 111 4.82 -3.34 -7.88
N LEU A 112 5.95 -2.85 -7.41
CA LEU A 112 6.03 -1.73 -6.48
C LEU A 112 7.33 -0.98 -6.70
N THR A 113 7.39 0.25 -6.19
CA THR A 113 8.65 0.98 -6.14
C THR A 113 9.04 1.20 -4.69
N SER A 114 10.35 1.23 -4.44
CA SER A 114 10.90 1.50 -3.12
C SER A 114 12.20 2.25 -3.29
N ARG A 115 12.38 3.33 -2.54
CA ARG A 115 13.62 4.09 -2.60
C ARG A 115 14.78 3.25 -2.06
N PRO A 116 15.97 3.34 -2.66
CA PRO A 116 17.13 2.58 -2.17
C PRO A 116 17.45 2.83 -0.69
N SER A 117 17.16 4.04 -0.19
CA SER A 117 17.41 4.40 1.22
C SER A 117 16.53 3.64 2.22
N ARG A 118 15.42 3.05 1.76
CA ARG A 118 14.53 2.26 2.62
C ARG A 118 15.01 0.82 2.68
N GLU A 119 16.15 0.62 3.31
CA GLU A 119 16.86 -0.65 3.31
C GLU A 119 16.04 -1.81 3.90
N ALA A 120 15.37 -1.56 5.03
CA ALA A 120 14.58 -2.60 5.68
C ALA A 120 13.39 -3.04 4.81
N ALA A 121 12.70 -2.07 4.17
CA ALA A 121 11.59 -2.37 3.27
C ALA A 121 12.08 -3.15 2.05
N ASN A 122 13.22 -2.76 1.49
CA ASN A 122 13.80 -3.47 0.34
C ASN A 122 14.17 -4.90 0.68
N ARG A 123 14.76 -5.12 1.87
CA ARG A 123 15.09 -6.48 2.32
C ARG A 123 13.84 -7.33 2.49
N LEU A 124 12.79 -6.75 3.08
CA LEU A 124 11.52 -7.46 3.26
C LEU A 124 10.91 -7.83 1.91
N ASN A 125 10.89 -6.89 0.96
CA ASN A 125 10.33 -7.14 -0.37
C ASN A 125 11.04 -8.31 -1.05
N GLN A 126 12.36 -8.36 -0.97
CA GLN A 126 13.13 -9.46 -1.56
C GLN A 126 12.86 -10.79 -0.86
N ARG A 127 12.71 -10.77 0.47
CA ARG A 127 12.36 -12.01 1.22
C ARG A 127 10.97 -12.53 0.86
N ILE A 128 10.02 -11.63 0.57
CA ILE A 128 8.68 -12.01 0.12
C ILE A 128 8.75 -12.66 -1.26
N GLY A 129 9.68 -12.24 -2.11
CA GLY A 129 9.86 -12.78 -3.45
C GLY A 129 9.85 -11.74 -4.56
N PHE A 130 9.77 -10.45 -4.22
CA PHE A 130 9.93 -9.40 -5.23
C PHE A 130 11.36 -9.41 -5.75
N VAL A 131 11.49 -9.29 -7.06
CA VAL A 131 12.79 -9.30 -7.74
C VAL A 131 13.05 -7.90 -8.31
N PRO A 132 14.22 -7.30 -8.01
CA PRO A 132 14.55 -6.00 -8.61
C PRO A 132 14.53 -6.08 -10.13
N ARG A 133 13.96 -5.03 -10.75
CA ARG A 133 13.87 -4.94 -12.20
C ARG A 133 14.93 -3.99 -12.75
N ASP A 134 15.51 -4.34 -13.89
CA ASP A 134 16.42 -3.47 -14.64
C ASP A 134 15.55 -2.57 -15.53
N THR A 135 15.02 -1.51 -14.95
CA THR A 135 14.13 -0.57 -15.63
C THR A 135 14.23 0.79 -14.95
N ASN A 136 13.77 1.82 -15.64
CA ASN A 136 13.76 3.17 -15.10
C ASN A 136 12.33 3.57 -14.75
N VAL A 137 12.17 4.29 -13.65
CA VAL A 137 10.92 4.93 -13.28
C VAL A 137 11.04 6.41 -13.58
N TYR A 138 10.17 6.94 -14.43
CA TYR A 138 10.17 8.34 -14.81
C TYR A 138 8.97 9.04 -14.18
N ARG A 139 9.17 10.28 -13.72
CA ARG A 139 8.10 11.12 -13.18
C ARG A 139 8.06 12.43 -13.94
N PHE A 140 6.88 12.81 -14.39
CA PHE A 140 6.62 14.14 -14.89
C PHE A 140 5.73 14.86 -13.87
N SER A 141 6.19 15.98 -13.35
CA SER A 141 5.42 16.77 -12.37
C SER A 141 4.92 18.04 -13.02
N PRO A 142 3.78 18.61 -12.54
CA PRO A 142 3.33 19.90 -13.04
C PRO A 142 4.43 20.96 -12.86
N PRO A 143 4.49 21.99 -13.73
CA PRO A 143 5.57 23.00 -13.67
C PRO A 143 5.76 23.62 -12.29
N GLU A 144 4.69 23.84 -11.52
CA GLU A 144 4.74 24.43 -10.19
C GLU A 144 5.31 23.47 -9.14
N GLN A 145 5.56 22.20 -9.47
CA GLN A 145 6.10 21.18 -8.55
C GLN A 145 7.44 20.61 -9.00
N GLN A 146 7.95 21.06 -10.17
CA GLN A 146 9.17 20.47 -10.74
C GLN A 146 10.41 20.81 -9.93
N ASP A 147 10.39 21.92 -9.20
CA ASP A 147 11.54 22.38 -8.40
C ASP A 147 11.55 21.82 -6.98
N SER A 148 10.60 21.01 -6.58
CA SER A 148 10.48 20.47 -5.23
C SER A 148 11.18 19.12 -5.02
#